data_7d5a30e75158de711196187c1b31d70d
#
_entry.id   7d5a30e75158de711196187c1b31d70d
#
_cell.length_a   1.000
_cell.length_b   1.000
_cell.length_c   1.000
_cell.angle_alpha   90.00
_cell.angle_beta   90.00
_cell.angle_gamma   90.00
#
_symmetry.space_group_name_H-M   'P 1'
#
loop_
_entity.id
_entity.type
_entity.pdbx_description
1 polymer ?
#
loop_
_entity_poly.entity_id
_entity_poly.type
_entity_poly.pdbx_seq_one_letter_code
_entity_poly.pdbx_strand_id
1 'polypeptide(L)'
;MKILVINPGSTSTKIAVYENETPLLVRNIKHSVEELSVYPQVIDQFEFRKNLVLQELEANGIPFEFDAVIGRGGLVKPIPGGVYEVNEAMKRDTLHAMRTHACNLGGLIAEELASSLPHCPAYIADPGVVDELEEVARITGSPLMPKITIWHALNQKAIARRFAKEQDTKYEELDLVICHLGGGISVAVHQHGRAIDANNALDGEGPFSPERAGTLPAGQLIDLCYSGQLTKDELKKRISGRAGLTAHLGTTDVPAIIKSIEEGDKKAELILDAMIYNVAKAIGGAATVLCGKVD
;
A
#
# COMPACT_ATOMS: atom_id res chain seq x y z
N MET A 1 -23.06 -13.34 -6.85
CA MET A 1 -21.71 -13.81 -6.50
C MET A 1 -21.35 -13.26 -5.13
N LYS A 2 -21.02 -14.16 -4.19
CA LYS A 2 -20.67 -13.81 -2.81
C LYS A 2 -19.15 -13.89 -2.62
N ILE A 3 -18.52 -12.78 -2.27
CA ILE A 3 -17.07 -12.65 -2.20
C ILE A 3 -16.64 -12.27 -0.78
N LEU A 4 -15.64 -12.98 -0.24
CA LEU A 4 -14.92 -12.59 0.97
C LEU A 4 -13.67 -11.82 0.58
N VAL A 5 -13.45 -10.65 1.18
CA VAL A 5 -12.28 -9.79 0.96
C VAL A 5 -11.47 -9.67 2.24
N ILE A 6 -10.15 -9.89 2.16
CA ILE A 6 -9.23 -9.88 3.30
C ILE A 6 -8.07 -8.92 3.02
N ASN A 7 -7.92 -7.90 3.86
CA ASN A 7 -6.87 -6.89 3.74
C ASN A 7 -6.10 -6.73 5.05
N PRO A 8 -5.05 -7.54 5.26
CA PRO A 8 -4.15 -7.39 6.40
C PRO A 8 -3.30 -6.13 6.26
N GLY A 9 -3.37 -5.26 7.27
CA GLY A 9 -2.53 -4.09 7.43
C GLY A 9 -1.57 -4.24 8.61
N SER A 10 -0.66 -3.30 8.80
CA SER A 10 0.33 -3.35 9.89
C SER A 10 -0.31 -3.41 11.27
N THR A 11 -1.37 -2.62 11.50
CA THR A 11 -2.05 -2.48 12.79
C THR A 11 -3.52 -2.86 12.75
N SER A 12 -3.98 -3.50 11.67
CA SER A 12 -5.38 -3.93 11.55
C SER A 12 -5.54 -5.04 10.53
N THR A 13 -6.65 -5.75 10.61
CA THR A 13 -7.15 -6.62 9.53
C THR A 13 -8.52 -6.11 9.10
N LYS A 14 -8.63 -5.69 7.85
CA LYS A 14 -9.92 -5.32 7.27
C LYS A 14 -10.50 -6.52 6.55
N ILE A 15 -11.77 -6.79 6.79
CA ILE A 15 -12.54 -7.81 6.10
C ILE A 15 -13.82 -7.21 5.54
N ALA A 16 -14.28 -7.75 4.42
CA ALA A 16 -15.58 -7.42 3.88
C ALA A 16 -16.19 -8.64 3.20
N VAL A 17 -17.51 -8.72 3.22
CA VAL A 17 -18.28 -9.66 2.43
C VAL A 17 -19.19 -8.87 1.52
N TYR A 18 -19.14 -9.17 0.24
CA TYR A 18 -20.00 -8.58 -0.77
C TYR A 18 -20.88 -9.63 -1.42
N GLU A 19 -22.11 -9.26 -1.70
CA GLU A 19 -22.98 -9.96 -2.64
C GLU A 19 -23.11 -9.09 -3.89
N ASN A 20 -22.43 -9.49 -4.97
CA ASN A 20 -22.20 -8.66 -6.15
C ASN A 20 -21.53 -7.32 -5.75
N GLU A 21 -22.19 -6.16 -5.95
CA GLU A 21 -21.69 -4.83 -5.55
C GLU A 21 -22.19 -4.39 -4.15
N THR A 22 -23.05 -5.19 -3.49
CA THR A 22 -23.65 -4.82 -2.20
C THR A 22 -22.81 -5.34 -1.04
N PRO A 23 -22.33 -4.48 -0.14
CA PRO A 23 -21.60 -4.92 1.06
C PRO A 23 -22.60 -5.54 2.07
N LEU A 24 -22.36 -6.79 2.45
CA LEU A 24 -23.10 -7.47 3.54
C LEU A 24 -22.41 -7.28 4.89
N LEU A 25 -21.08 -7.21 4.88
CA LEU A 25 -20.26 -6.99 6.07
C LEU A 25 -19.04 -6.17 5.69
N VAL A 26 -18.70 -5.15 6.49
CA VAL A 26 -17.42 -4.44 6.43
C VAL A 26 -16.92 -4.23 7.85
N ARG A 27 -15.72 -4.74 8.15
CA ARG A 27 -15.08 -4.62 9.48
C ARG A 27 -13.64 -4.16 9.33
N ASN A 28 -13.22 -3.33 10.26
CA ASN A 28 -11.83 -2.94 10.44
C ASN A 28 -11.41 -3.30 11.87
N ILE A 29 -10.73 -4.42 12.01
CA ILE A 29 -10.32 -4.98 13.28
C ILE A 29 -8.93 -4.42 13.60
N LYS A 30 -8.84 -3.58 14.60
CA LYS A 30 -7.56 -3.00 15.06
C LYS A 30 -6.83 -4.00 15.94
N HIS A 31 -5.52 -4.03 15.82
CA HIS A 31 -4.62 -4.84 16.66
C HIS A 31 -3.81 -3.92 17.54
N SER A 32 -3.71 -4.26 18.81
CA SER A 32 -2.82 -3.56 19.73
C SER A 32 -1.35 -3.93 19.48
N VAL A 33 -0.45 -3.12 19.98
CA VAL A 33 0.99 -3.41 19.92
C VAL A 33 1.30 -4.68 20.69
N GLU A 34 0.64 -4.89 21.82
CA GLU A 34 0.79 -6.06 22.70
C GLU A 34 0.36 -7.35 21.98
N GLU A 35 -0.81 -7.34 21.31
CA GLU A 35 -1.29 -8.49 20.52
C GLU A 35 -0.32 -8.90 19.41
N LEU A 36 0.30 -7.92 18.75
CA LEU A 36 1.23 -8.21 17.65
C LEU A 36 2.65 -8.50 18.12
N SER A 37 3.04 -8.06 19.30
CA SER A 37 4.40 -8.22 19.82
C SER A 37 4.80 -9.67 20.12
N VAL A 38 3.82 -10.55 20.30
CA VAL A 38 4.06 -11.99 20.55
C VAL A 38 4.49 -12.74 19.28
N TYR A 39 4.39 -12.09 18.12
CA TYR A 39 4.76 -12.66 16.81
C TYR A 39 6.07 -12.05 16.33
N PRO A 40 7.21 -12.78 16.39
CA PRO A 40 8.52 -12.27 15.98
C PRO A 40 8.57 -11.86 14.50
N GLN A 41 7.82 -12.56 13.64
CA GLN A 41 7.76 -12.29 12.20
C GLN A 41 6.30 -12.09 11.75
N VAL A 42 6.13 -11.39 10.64
CA VAL A 42 4.80 -11.15 10.06
C VAL A 42 4.11 -12.47 9.69
N ILE A 43 4.87 -13.46 9.20
CA ILE A 43 4.30 -14.76 8.83
C ILE A 43 3.71 -15.51 10.03
N ASP A 44 4.24 -15.30 11.23
CA ASP A 44 3.74 -15.93 12.46
C ASP A 44 2.33 -15.45 12.82
N GLN A 45 1.89 -14.31 12.26
CA GLN A 45 0.53 -13.79 12.45
C GLN A 45 -0.52 -14.49 11.55
N PHE A 46 -0.11 -15.45 10.71
CA PHE A 46 -1.01 -16.09 9.73
C PHE A 46 -2.23 -16.72 10.40
N GLU A 47 -2.01 -17.65 11.33
CA GLU A 47 -3.10 -18.35 12.04
C GLU A 47 -3.97 -17.38 12.85
N PHE A 48 -3.34 -16.44 13.55
CA PHE A 48 -4.06 -15.41 14.31
C PHE A 48 -5.04 -14.64 13.42
N ARG A 49 -4.55 -14.12 12.28
CA ARG A 49 -5.38 -13.31 11.38
C ARG A 49 -6.44 -14.15 10.63
N LYS A 50 -6.13 -15.39 10.27
CA LYS A 50 -7.08 -16.32 9.67
C LYS A 50 -8.24 -16.60 10.63
N ASN A 51 -7.91 -16.98 11.86
CA ASN A 51 -8.93 -17.30 12.87
C ASN A 51 -9.80 -16.09 13.19
N LEU A 52 -9.23 -14.89 13.21
CA LEU A 52 -9.99 -13.66 13.39
C LEU A 52 -11.00 -13.42 12.28
N VAL A 53 -10.65 -13.72 11.01
CA VAL A 53 -11.62 -13.65 9.90
C VAL A 53 -12.80 -14.59 10.13
N LEU A 54 -12.53 -15.84 10.52
CA LEU A 54 -13.57 -16.85 10.78
C LEU A 54 -14.47 -16.43 11.96
N GLN A 55 -13.88 -15.94 13.05
CA GLN A 55 -14.62 -15.46 14.23
C GLN A 55 -15.54 -14.28 13.89
N GLU A 56 -15.06 -13.33 13.07
CA GLU A 56 -15.88 -12.19 12.66
C GLU A 56 -17.04 -12.61 11.74
N LEU A 57 -16.84 -13.58 10.86
CA LEU A 57 -17.93 -14.12 10.04
C LEU A 57 -18.99 -14.77 10.91
N GLU A 58 -18.59 -15.63 11.86
CA GLU A 58 -19.48 -16.32 12.80
C GLU A 58 -20.24 -15.31 13.68
N ALA A 59 -19.55 -14.36 14.29
CA ALA A 59 -20.11 -13.34 15.18
C ALA A 59 -21.15 -12.45 14.48
N ASN A 60 -21.06 -12.30 13.16
CA ASN A 60 -22.01 -11.53 12.36
C ASN A 60 -23.03 -12.41 11.61
N GLY A 61 -23.08 -13.71 11.89
CA GLY A 61 -24.04 -14.63 11.28
C GLY A 61 -23.85 -14.82 9.78
N ILE A 62 -22.63 -14.62 9.26
CA ILE A 62 -22.32 -14.83 7.85
C ILE A 62 -21.92 -16.28 7.62
N PRO A 63 -22.70 -17.08 6.87
CA PRO A 63 -22.31 -18.44 6.51
C PRO A 63 -20.99 -18.46 5.74
N PHE A 64 -20.13 -19.43 6.08
CA PHE A 64 -18.85 -19.62 5.41
C PHE A 64 -19.04 -20.33 4.05
N GLU A 65 -19.68 -19.63 3.13
CA GLU A 65 -20.02 -20.06 1.78
C GLU A 65 -19.74 -18.91 0.82
N PHE A 66 -18.73 -19.04 -0.02
CA PHE A 66 -18.27 -18.00 -0.93
C PHE A 66 -17.99 -18.54 -2.32
N ASP A 67 -18.26 -17.74 -3.34
CA ASP A 67 -17.93 -18.03 -4.73
C ASP A 67 -16.45 -17.72 -5.02
N ALA A 68 -15.83 -16.82 -4.25
CA ALA A 68 -14.40 -16.50 -4.31
C ALA A 68 -13.92 -15.85 -3.00
N VAL A 69 -12.62 -15.99 -2.71
CA VAL A 69 -11.95 -15.25 -1.64
C VAL A 69 -10.87 -14.38 -2.25
N ILE A 70 -10.83 -13.08 -1.91
CA ILE A 70 -9.85 -12.14 -2.42
C ILE A 70 -8.99 -11.62 -1.29
N GLY A 71 -7.69 -11.88 -1.35
CA GLY A 71 -6.71 -11.29 -0.47
C GLY A 71 -6.09 -10.03 -1.06
N ARG A 72 -5.76 -9.04 -0.23
CA ARG A 72 -4.85 -7.99 -0.67
C ARG A 72 -3.52 -8.62 -1.08
N GLY A 73 -3.08 -8.35 -2.31
CA GLY A 73 -1.83 -8.89 -2.84
C GLY A 73 -0.61 -8.43 -2.05
N GLY A 74 0.28 -9.38 -1.76
CA GLY A 74 1.55 -9.15 -1.09
C GLY A 74 2.66 -8.68 -2.04
N LEU A 75 3.90 -8.68 -1.52
CA LEU A 75 5.10 -8.31 -2.25
C LEU A 75 5.66 -9.55 -2.99
N VAL A 76 4.90 -10.04 -3.95
CA VAL A 76 5.34 -11.06 -4.93
C VAL A 76 6.35 -10.45 -5.91
N LYS A 77 6.84 -11.21 -6.89
CA LYS A 77 7.60 -10.63 -7.99
C LYS A 77 6.78 -9.57 -8.73
N PRO A 78 7.41 -8.55 -9.33
CA PRO A 78 6.73 -7.56 -10.15
C PRO A 78 5.89 -8.21 -11.24
N ILE A 79 4.64 -7.78 -11.35
CA ILE A 79 3.66 -8.25 -12.34
C ILE A 79 2.83 -7.06 -12.86
N PRO A 80 2.26 -7.12 -14.07
CA PRO A 80 1.30 -6.11 -14.55
C PRO A 80 0.07 -5.99 -13.62
N GLY A 81 -0.69 -4.91 -13.76
CA GLY A 81 -1.98 -4.76 -13.08
C GLY A 81 -2.99 -5.82 -13.52
N GLY A 82 -3.82 -6.30 -12.60
CA GLY A 82 -4.83 -7.32 -12.88
C GLY A 82 -5.28 -8.08 -11.66
N VAL A 83 -6.19 -9.03 -11.90
CA VAL A 83 -6.64 -10.01 -10.91
C VAL A 83 -5.99 -11.34 -11.21
N TYR A 84 -5.37 -11.94 -10.22
CA TYR A 84 -4.59 -13.17 -10.36
C TYR A 84 -5.07 -14.21 -9.38
N GLU A 85 -5.28 -15.42 -9.86
CA GLU A 85 -5.51 -16.57 -8.98
C GLU A 85 -4.23 -16.87 -8.19
N VAL A 86 -4.37 -17.09 -6.90
CA VAL A 86 -3.24 -17.41 -6.03
C VAL A 86 -2.73 -18.81 -6.37
N ASN A 87 -1.47 -18.91 -6.72
CA ASN A 87 -0.83 -20.16 -7.11
C ASN A 87 0.45 -20.42 -6.29
N GLU A 88 0.98 -21.64 -6.43
CA GLU A 88 2.17 -22.07 -5.69
C GLU A 88 3.41 -21.19 -5.92
N ALA A 89 3.55 -20.60 -7.11
CA ALA A 89 4.65 -19.67 -7.38
C ALA A 89 4.51 -18.38 -6.57
N MET A 90 3.30 -17.81 -6.52
CA MET A 90 3.01 -16.62 -5.73
C MET A 90 3.16 -16.87 -4.22
N LYS A 91 2.73 -18.06 -3.74
CA LYS A 91 2.93 -18.44 -2.32
C LYS A 91 4.42 -18.49 -1.98
N ARG A 92 5.24 -19.15 -2.81
CA ARG A 92 6.69 -19.20 -2.64
C ARG A 92 7.33 -17.80 -2.68
N ASP A 93 6.95 -16.97 -3.64
CA ASP A 93 7.47 -15.59 -3.75
C ASP A 93 7.11 -14.77 -2.51
N THR A 94 5.90 -14.91 -2.00
CA THR A 94 5.43 -14.23 -0.78
C THR A 94 6.22 -14.65 0.46
N LEU A 95 6.48 -15.94 0.62
CA LEU A 95 7.24 -16.48 1.75
C LEU A 95 8.73 -16.06 1.73
N HIS A 96 9.29 -15.83 0.53
CA HIS A 96 10.69 -15.43 0.32
C HIS A 96 10.82 -13.96 -0.13
N ALA A 97 9.80 -13.15 0.10
CA ALA A 97 9.79 -11.76 -0.32
C ALA A 97 10.95 -10.96 0.31
N MET A 98 11.60 -10.12 -0.48
CA MET A 98 12.69 -9.23 0.00
C MET A 98 12.23 -8.24 1.08
N ARG A 99 10.94 -8.02 1.19
CA ARG A 99 10.28 -7.15 2.18
C ARG A 99 9.12 -7.86 2.83
N THR A 100 9.08 -7.85 4.15
CA THR A 100 7.96 -8.37 4.94
C THR A 100 6.99 -7.24 5.27
N HIS A 101 5.73 -7.44 4.90
CA HIS A 101 4.63 -6.55 5.25
C HIS A 101 3.37 -7.39 5.50
N ALA A 102 2.47 -6.93 6.35
CA ALA A 102 1.25 -7.67 6.68
C ALA A 102 0.40 -8.03 5.45
N CYS A 103 0.43 -7.21 4.39
CA CYS A 103 -0.28 -7.53 3.15
C CYS A 103 0.19 -8.84 2.49
N ASN A 104 1.39 -9.34 2.80
CA ASN A 104 1.87 -10.63 2.31
C ASN A 104 0.99 -11.79 2.76
N LEU A 105 0.30 -11.64 3.90
CA LEU A 105 -0.61 -12.67 4.41
C LEU A 105 -1.94 -12.73 3.66
N GLY A 106 -2.34 -11.65 2.94
CA GLY A 106 -3.67 -11.57 2.34
C GLY A 106 -3.96 -12.68 1.35
N GLY A 107 -3.06 -12.91 0.39
CA GLY A 107 -3.20 -13.99 -0.59
C GLY A 107 -3.09 -15.38 0.02
N LEU A 108 -2.21 -15.55 1.02
CA LEU A 108 -2.04 -16.83 1.74
C LEU A 108 -3.30 -17.19 2.53
N ILE A 109 -3.87 -16.25 3.28
CA ILE A 109 -5.12 -16.47 4.04
C ILE A 109 -6.29 -16.71 3.08
N ALA A 110 -6.36 -15.95 1.99
CA ALA A 110 -7.41 -16.14 1.00
C ALA A 110 -7.39 -17.55 0.40
N GLU A 111 -6.22 -18.06 0.06
CA GLU A 111 -6.07 -19.40 -0.51
C GLU A 111 -6.39 -20.49 0.51
N GLU A 112 -5.90 -20.39 1.73
CA GLU A 112 -6.21 -21.34 2.80
C GLU A 112 -7.71 -21.42 3.09
N LEU A 113 -8.41 -20.28 3.16
CA LEU A 113 -9.86 -20.26 3.38
C LEU A 113 -10.62 -20.77 2.17
N ALA A 114 -10.23 -20.38 0.96
CA ALA A 114 -10.86 -20.84 -0.27
C ALA A 114 -10.72 -22.35 -0.48
N SER A 115 -9.55 -22.92 -0.16
CA SER A 115 -9.28 -24.35 -0.32
C SER A 115 -10.18 -25.26 0.55
N SER A 116 -10.75 -24.73 1.62
CA SER A 116 -11.72 -25.43 2.47
C SER A 116 -13.14 -25.40 1.92
N LEU A 117 -13.39 -24.69 0.83
CA LEU A 117 -14.70 -24.56 0.17
C LEU A 117 -14.70 -25.25 -1.21
N PRO A 118 -15.81 -25.91 -1.60
CA PRO A 118 -15.92 -26.50 -2.92
C PRO A 118 -15.96 -25.40 -4.00
N HIS A 119 -15.13 -25.54 -5.05
CA HIS A 119 -15.15 -24.67 -6.22
C HIS A 119 -14.94 -23.16 -5.93
N CYS A 120 -14.27 -22.84 -4.86
CA CYS A 120 -14.00 -21.46 -4.46
C CYS A 120 -12.54 -21.08 -4.77
N PRO A 121 -12.27 -20.29 -5.81
CA PRO A 121 -10.92 -19.81 -6.11
C PRO A 121 -10.49 -18.69 -5.17
N ALA A 122 -9.17 -18.60 -4.93
CA ALA A 122 -8.55 -17.49 -4.22
C ALA A 122 -7.86 -16.54 -5.20
N TYR A 123 -8.03 -15.23 -5.00
CA TYR A 123 -7.44 -14.21 -5.85
C TYR A 123 -6.68 -13.15 -5.07
N ILE A 124 -5.75 -12.48 -5.77
CA ILE A 124 -5.22 -11.16 -5.42
C ILE A 124 -5.50 -10.19 -6.56
N ALA A 125 -5.64 -8.91 -6.25
CA ALA A 125 -5.90 -7.87 -7.24
C ALA A 125 -4.89 -6.73 -7.09
N ASP A 126 -4.35 -6.25 -8.21
CA ASP A 126 -3.45 -5.10 -8.33
C ASP A 126 -2.48 -5.00 -7.12
N PRO A 127 -1.56 -5.98 -6.90
CA PRO A 127 -0.68 -5.98 -5.73
C PRO A 127 0.24 -4.75 -5.72
N GLY A 128 0.79 -4.41 -4.53
CA GLY A 128 1.65 -3.24 -4.38
C GLY A 128 2.94 -3.24 -5.22
N VAL A 129 3.24 -4.35 -5.86
CA VAL A 129 4.38 -4.57 -6.78
C VAL A 129 3.98 -4.51 -8.26
N VAL A 130 2.77 -4.01 -8.57
CA VAL A 130 2.39 -3.77 -9.97
C VAL A 130 3.46 -2.92 -10.65
N ASP A 131 3.99 -3.44 -11.75
CA ASP A 131 5.06 -2.83 -12.52
C ASP A 131 4.67 -2.71 -13.99
N GLU A 132 4.24 -1.52 -14.35
CA GLU A 132 3.84 -1.11 -15.70
C GLU A 132 4.64 0.11 -16.17
N LEU A 133 5.76 0.40 -15.48
CA LEU A 133 6.58 1.57 -15.78
C LEU A 133 7.09 1.54 -17.21
N GLU A 134 7.14 2.73 -17.81
CA GLU A 134 7.91 2.92 -19.05
C GLU A 134 9.41 2.67 -18.79
N GLU A 135 10.11 2.16 -19.81
CA GLU A 135 11.55 1.86 -19.69
C GLU A 135 12.38 3.09 -19.28
N VAL A 136 12.01 4.26 -19.79
CA VAL A 136 12.69 5.53 -19.42
C VAL A 136 12.49 5.87 -17.94
N ALA A 137 11.35 5.54 -17.34
CA ALA A 137 11.06 5.79 -15.94
C ALA A 137 11.86 4.86 -14.98
N ARG A 138 12.37 3.72 -15.49
CA ARG A 138 13.16 2.76 -14.69
C ARG A 138 14.61 3.21 -14.50
N ILE A 139 15.11 4.07 -15.38
CA ILE A 139 16.52 4.45 -15.41
C ILE A 139 16.76 5.54 -14.38
N THR A 140 17.66 5.27 -13.44
CA THR A 140 18.15 6.25 -12.47
C THR A 140 19.53 6.78 -12.91
N GLY A 141 20.08 7.73 -12.19
CA GLY A 141 21.46 8.21 -12.40
C GLY A 141 22.55 7.18 -12.09
N SER A 142 22.18 5.97 -11.64
CA SER A 142 23.14 4.89 -11.33
C SER A 142 22.63 3.54 -11.82
N PRO A 143 23.40 2.81 -12.65
CA PRO A 143 23.02 1.48 -13.10
C PRO A 143 22.98 0.44 -11.96
N LEU A 144 23.58 0.75 -10.80
CA LEU A 144 23.55 -0.12 -9.63
C LEU A 144 22.24 -0.02 -8.83
N MET A 145 21.43 1.00 -9.08
CA MET A 145 20.22 1.32 -8.33
C MET A 145 19.06 1.61 -9.28
N PRO A 146 18.56 0.58 -10.02
CA PRO A 146 17.42 0.77 -10.89
C PRO A 146 16.17 1.10 -10.06
N LYS A 147 15.21 1.81 -10.65
CA LYS A 147 13.95 2.11 -10.01
C LYS A 147 13.14 0.83 -9.79
N ILE A 148 12.64 0.64 -8.59
CA ILE A 148 11.75 -0.46 -8.19
C ILE A 148 10.47 0.17 -7.65
N THR A 149 9.32 -0.22 -8.17
CA THR A 149 8.04 0.30 -7.69
C THR A 149 7.45 -0.55 -6.59
N ILE A 150 7.07 0.11 -5.49
CA ILE A 150 6.15 -0.41 -4.48
C ILE A 150 5.19 0.72 -4.16
N TRP A 151 3.94 0.59 -4.58
CA TRP A 151 2.99 1.68 -4.53
C TRP A 151 1.56 1.19 -4.25
N HIS A 152 0.59 2.09 -4.16
CA HIS A 152 -0.78 1.74 -3.80
C HIS A 152 -1.62 1.41 -5.04
N ALA A 153 -1.16 0.45 -5.85
CA ALA A 153 -1.73 0.08 -7.13
C ALA A 153 -3.23 -0.21 -7.05
N LEU A 154 -3.65 -1.09 -6.14
CA LEU A 154 -5.05 -1.48 -5.97
C LEU A 154 -5.96 -0.26 -5.78
N ASN A 155 -5.61 0.64 -4.87
CA ASN A 155 -6.43 1.82 -4.60
C ASN A 155 -6.44 2.79 -5.76
N GLN A 156 -5.27 3.09 -6.35
CA GLN A 156 -5.17 4.05 -7.44
C GLN A 156 -5.89 3.56 -8.70
N LYS A 157 -5.70 2.30 -9.09
CA LYS A 157 -6.40 1.72 -10.23
C LYS A 157 -7.91 1.60 -9.99
N ALA A 158 -8.33 1.31 -8.76
CA ALA A 158 -9.76 1.30 -8.43
C ALA A 158 -10.39 2.70 -8.54
N ILE A 159 -9.69 3.74 -8.05
CA ILE A 159 -10.14 5.14 -8.18
C ILE A 159 -10.15 5.58 -9.64
N ALA A 160 -9.14 5.22 -10.44
CA ALA A 160 -9.11 5.51 -11.87
C ALA A 160 -10.31 4.91 -12.62
N ARG A 161 -10.60 3.63 -12.37
CA ARG A 161 -11.77 2.95 -12.98
C ARG A 161 -13.10 3.56 -12.51
N ARG A 162 -13.18 3.94 -11.24
CA ARG A 162 -14.36 4.61 -10.69
C ARG A 162 -14.55 6.00 -11.33
N PHE A 163 -13.50 6.80 -11.42
CA PHE A 163 -13.53 8.11 -12.07
C PHE A 163 -13.95 7.98 -13.55
N ALA A 164 -13.38 7.04 -14.29
CA ALA A 164 -13.76 6.78 -15.66
C ALA A 164 -15.26 6.45 -15.80
N LYS A 165 -15.79 5.57 -14.93
CA LYS A 165 -17.22 5.24 -14.88
C LYS A 165 -18.09 6.47 -14.57
N GLU A 166 -17.66 7.34 -13.67
CA GLU A 166 -18.37 8.59 -13.32
C GLU A 166 -18.32 9.62 -14.45
N GLN A 167 -17.33 9.56 -15.35
CA GLN A 167 -17.18 10.40 -16.53
C GLN A 167 -17.74 9.75 -17.82
N ASP A 168 -18.43 8.61 -17.71
CA ASP A 168 -18.96 7.84 -18.85
C ASP A 168 -17.89 7.51 -19.92
N THR A 169 -16.69 7.17 -19.47
CA THR A 169 -15.54 6.80 -20.31
C THR A 169 -14.86 5.54 -19.77
N LYS A 170 -13.74 5.14 -20.37
CA LYS A 170 -12.94 4.00 -19.92
C LYS A 170 -11.60 4.48 -19.35
N TYR A 171 -11.09 3.76 -18.35
CA TYR A 171 -9.78 4.05 -17.77
C TYR A 171 -8.66 4.01 -18.83
N GLU A 172 -8.80 3.16 -19.84
CA GLU A 172 -7.86 3.00 -20.95
C GLU A 172 -7.87 4.19 -21.93
N GLU A 173 -8.79 5.14 -21.76
CA GLU A 173 -8.93 6.35 -22.59
C GLU A 173 -8.43 7.62 -21.88
N LEU A 174 -7.97 7.49 -20.61
CA LEU A 174 -7.63 8.61 -19.75
C LEU A 174 -6.12 8.70 -19.47
N ASP A 175 -5.68 9.95 -19.30
CA ASP A 175 -4.37 10.36 -18.81
C ASP A 175 -4.55 11.01 -17.43
N LEU A 176 -4.13 10.32 -16.34
CA LEU A 176 -4.41 10.75 -14.96
C LEU A 176 -3.14 10.86 -14.13
N VAL A 177 -3.14 11.80 -13.19
CA VAL A 177 -2.21 11.82 -12.06
C VAL A 177 -3.00 11.48 -10.80
N ILE A 178 -2.69 10.34 -10.19
CA ILE A 178 -3.41 9.86 -9.01
C ILE A 178 -2.48 9.84 -7.80
N CYS A 179 -2.96 10.44 -6.70
CA CYS A 179 -2.27 10.47 -5.42
C CYS A 179 -3.02 9.63 -4.40
N HIS A 180 -2.34 8.62 -3.84
CA HIS A 180 -2.79 7.97 -2.62
C HIS A 180 -2.14 8.68 -1.44
N LEU A 181 -2.96 9.26 -0.57
CA LEU A 181 -2.53 9.98 0.64
C LEU A 181 -2.96 9.19 1.87
N GLY A 182 -2.01 8.48 2.48
CA GLY A 182 -2.22 7.65 3.66
C GLY A 182 -0.97 7.63 4.54
N GLY A 183 -0.79 6.61 5.38
CA GLY A 183 0.44 6.42 6.15
C GLY A 183 1.70 6.39 5.28
N GLY A 184 1.58 5.87 4.05
CA GLY A 184 2.48 6.10 2.93
C GLY A 184 1.82 6.95 1.86
N ILE A 185 2.61 7.65 1.04
CA ILE A 185 2.13 8.45 -0.09
C ILE A 185 2.72 7.88 -1.38
N SER A 186 1.87 7.67 -2.39
CA SER A 186 2.31 7.39 -3.75
C SER A 186 1.60 8.29 -4.74
N VAL A 187 2.37 8.86 -5.64
CA VAL A 187 1.91 9.65 -6.79
C VAL A 187 2.28 8.86 -8.04
N ALA A 188 1.30 8.51 -8.84
CA ALA A 188 1.54 7.77 -10.08
C ALA A 188 0.93 8.48 -11.29
N VAL A 189 1.59 8.29 -12.43
CA VAL A 189 1.16 8.73 -13.74
C VAL A 189 0.45 7.56 -14.39
N HIS A 190 -0.83 7.71 -14.67
CA HIS A 190 -1.63 6.71 -15.36
C HIS A 190 -1.89 7.17 -16.79
N GLN A 191 -1.54 6.34 -17.75
CA GLN A 191 -1.79 6.60 -19.17
C GLN A 191 -2.39 5.36 -19.81
N HIS A 192 -3.54 5.51 -20.42
CA HIS A 192 -4.22 4.44 -21.18
C HIS A 192 -4.34 3.12 -20.39
N GLY A 193 -4.80 3.23 -19.13
CA GLY A 193 -5.04 2.07 -18.27
C GLY A 193 -3.79 1.50 -17.56
N ARG A 194 -2.60 2.08 -17.77
CA ARG A 194 -1.32 1.65 -17.20
C ARG A 194 -0.73 2.72 -16.29
N ALA A 195 -0.08 2.31 -15.22
CA ALA A 195 0.72 3.20 -14.38
C ALA A 195 2.16 3.27 -14.94
N ILE A 196 2.40 4.25 -15.83
CA ILE A 196 3.65 4.38 -16.57
C ILE A 196 4.82 4.97 -15.75
N ASP A 197 4.52 5.60 -14.62
CA ASP A 197 5.47 6.05 -13.61
C ASP A 197 4.81 6.08 -12.24
N ALA A 198 5.55 5.71 -11.19
CA ALA A 198 5.12 5.79 -9.81
C ALA A 198 6.34 5.82 -8.89
N ASN A 199 6.29 6.57 -7.79
CA ASN A 199 7.35 6.53 -6.79
C ASN A 199 7.28 5.26 -5.93
N ASN A 200 8.44 4.79 -5.44
CA ASN A 200 8.50 3.77 -4.41
C ASN A 200 8.07 4.37 -3.06
N ALA A 201 6.81 4.14 -2.71
CA ALA A 201 6.21 4.70 -1.50
C ALA A 201 6.67 4.00 -0.20
N LEU A 202 7.53 2.99 -0.27
CA LEU A 202 8.01 2.23 0.90
C LEU A 202 9.48 2.55 1.25
N ASP A 203 10.35 2.66 0.25
CA ASP A 203 11.80 2.62 0.43
C ASP A 203 12.51 3.97 0.19
N GLY A 204 11.84 5.10 0.41
CA GLY A 204 12.50 6.42 0.42
C GLY A 204 12.53 7.12 -0.93
N GLU A 205 11.43 7.10 -1.67
CA GLU A 205 11.22 7.86 -2.89
C GLU A 205 9.90 8.66 -2.82
N GLY A 206 9.86 9.79 -3.51
CA GLY A 206 8.69 10.66 -3.58
C GLY A 206 8.50 11.54 -2.34
N PRO A 207 7.27 12.05 -2.10
CA PRO A 207 6.99 12.90 -0.95
C PRO A 207 7.11 12.12 0.36
N PHE A 208 7.54 12.80 1.42
CA PHE A 208 7.42 12.19 2.75
C PHE A 208 5.95 12.13 3.19
N SER A 209 5.65 11.20 4.08
CA SER A 209 4.28 10.89 4.50
C SER A 209 4.20 10.84 6.04
N PRO A 210 3.02 10.55 6.63
CA PRO A 210 2.93 10.36 8.07
C PRO A 210 3.96 9.42 8.69
N GLU A 211 4.35 8.34 8.00
CA GLU A 211 5.25 7.31 8.57
C GLU A 211 6.55 7.11 7.77
N ARG A 212 6.75 7.79 6.64
CA ARG A 212 7.84 7.51 5.70
C ARG A 212 8.62 8.76 5.34
N ALA A 213 9.93 8.59 5.15
CA ALA A 213 10.84 9.69 4.89
C ALA A 213 10.68 10.34 3.51
N GLY A 214 10.17 9.61 2.50
CA GLY A 214 10.25 10.05 1.12
C GLY A 214 11.70 10.16 0.64
N THR A 215 11.94 10.98 -0.36
CA THR A 215 13.29 11.22 -0.90
C THR A 215 14.16 11.96 0.10
N LEU A 216 15.30 11.37 0.45
CA LEU A 216 16.32 11.96 1.34
C LEU A 216 17.53 12.41 0.53
N PRO A 217 18.31 13.42 1.02
CA PRO A 217 19.60 13.79 0.43
C PRO A 217 20.59 12.62 0.50
N ALA A 218 20.95 12.05 -0.65
CA ALA A 218 21.74 10.81 -0.73
C ALA A 218 23.11 10.92 -0.03
N GLY A 219 23.82 12.05 -0.17
CA GLY A 219 25.12 12.26 0.49
C GLY A 219 24.98 12.17 2.02
N GLN A 220 24.03 12.89 2.61
CA GLN A 220 23.79 12.87 4.05
C GLN A 220 23.35 11.47 4.54
N LEU A 221 22.60 10.74 3.73
CA LEU A 221 22.20 9.37 4.05
C LEU A 221 23.41 8.44 4.10
N ILE A 222 24.34 8.56 3.15
CA ILE A 222 25.61 7.81 3.14
C ILE A 222 26.44 8.14 4.38
N ASP A 223 26.63 9.41 4.69
CA ASP A 223 27.39 9.85 5.86
C ASP A 223 26.79 9.25 7.15
N LEU A 224 25.46 9.26 7.28
CA LEU A 224 24.77 8.66 8.42
C LEU A 224 24.93 7.13 8.46
N CYS A 225 24.89 6.44 7.32
CA CYS A 225 25.07 4.99 7.24
C CYS A 225 26.46 4.55 7.74
N TYR A 226 27.49 5.35 7.47
CA TYR A 226 28.88 5.04 7.84
C TYR A 226 29.34 5.73 9.14
N SER A 227 28.48 6.51 9.79
CA SER A 227 28.82 7.20 11.04
C SER A 227 28.97 6.27 12.26
N GLY A 228 28.42 5.04 12.18
CA GLY A 228 28.35 4.12 13.31
C GLY A 228 27.29 4.49 14.37
N GLN A 229 26.52 5.56 14.18
CA GLN A 229 25.51 6.03 15.15
C GLN A 229 24.27 5.14 15.19
N LEU A 230 23.93 4.51 14.06
CA LEU A 230 22.72 3.71 13.89
C LEU A 230 23.03 2.38 13.19
N THR A 231 22.36 1.33 13.61
CA THR A 231 22.37 0.06 12.89
C THR A 231 21.60 0.15 11.58
N LYS A 232 21.83 -0.79 10.68
CA LYS A 232 21.06 -0.91 9.42
C LYS A 232 19.55 -0.99 9.65
N ASP A 233 19.12 -1.71 10.69
CA ASP A 233 17.70 -1.90 10.98
C ASP A 233 17.08 -0.63 11.56
N GLU A 234 17.81 0.12 12.38
CA GLU A 234 17.36 1.43 12.85
C GLU A 234 17.26 2.45 11.72
N LEU A 235 18.22 2.46 10.78
CA LEU A 235 18.16 3.29 9.58
C LEU A 235 16.96 2.95 8.71
N LYS A 236 16.68 1.65 8.48
CA LYS A 236 15.50 1.23 7.75
C LYS A 236 14.20 1.70 8.39
N LYS A 237 14.10 1.65 9.72
CA LYS A 237 12.95 2.18 10.47
C LYS A 237 12.82 3.70 10.32
N ARG A 238 13.93 4.43 10.12
CA ARG A 238 13.93 5.87 9.85
C ARG A 238 13.61 6.23 8.40
N ILE A 239 13.56 5.25 7.50
CA ILE A 239 13.02 5.39 6.14
C ILE A 239 11.53 5.08 6.14
N SER A 240 11.11 3.99 6.83
CA SER A 240 9.71 3.53 6.84
C SER A 240 9.30 3.08 8.23
N GLY A 241 8.27 3.71 8.79
CA GLY A 241 7.64 3.42 10.07
C GLY A 241 7.97 4.44 11.19
N ARG A 242 9.15 5.03 11.21
CA ARG A 242 9.56 6.06 12.19
C ARG A 242 10.10 7.32 11.52
N ALA A 243 9.53 7.69 10.39
CA ALA A 243 9.90 8.85 9.59
C ALA A 243 8.70 9.79 9.41
N GLY A 244 8.83 10.78 8.56
CA GLY A 244 7.77 11.71 8.21
C GLY A 244 7.17 12.44 9.41
N LEU A 245 5.85 12.57 9.47
CA LEU A 245 5.18 13.27 10.58
C LEU A 245 5.50 12.62 11.93
N THR A 246 5.61 11.29 12.00
CA THR A 246 6.03 10.57 13.21
C THR A 246 7.36 11.05 13.75
N ALA A 247 8.35 11.24 12.88
CA ALA A 247 9.68 11.69 13.28
C ALA A 247 9.70 13.16 13.73
N HIS A 248 8.89 14.02 13.12
CA HIS A 248 8.87 15.45 13.39
C HIS A 248 7.93 15.85 14.53
N LEU A 249 6.76 15.19 14.61
CA LEU A 249 5.64 15.57 15.49
C LEU A 249 5.23 14.46 16.48
N GLY A 250 5.80 13.26 16.39
CA GLY A 250 5.48 12.13 17.27
C GLY A 250 4.14 11.46 17.01
N THR A 251 3.43 11.82 15.95
CA THR A 251 2.09 11.29 15.62
C THR A 251 1.88 11.16 14.13
N THR A 252 0.96 10.27 13.74
CA THR A 252 0.45 10.10 12.37
C THR A 252 -0.98 10.63 12.22
N ASP A 253 -1.58 11.11 13.29
CA ASP A 253 -2.96 11.58 13.33
C ASP A 253 -3.08 13.00 12.74
N VAL A 254 -3.27 13.07 11.43
CA VAL A 254 -3.40 14.35 10.70
C VAL A 254 -4.57 15.19 11.22
N PRO A 255 -5.75 14.66 11.53
CA PRO A 255 -6.81 15.43 12.20
C PRO A 255 -6.36 16.08 13.52
N ALA A 256 -5.63 15.34 14.37
CA ALA A 256 -5.08 15.91 15.61
C ALA A 256 -4.02 16.99 15.35
N ILE A 257 -3.19 16.82 14.31
CA ILE A 257 -2.21 17.84 13.88
C ILE A 257 -2.93 19.11 13.42
N ILE A 258 -3.96 18.98 12.58
CA ILE A 258 -4.75 20.14 12.10
C ILE A 258 -5.35 20.90 13.30
N LYS A 259 -5.90 20.17 14.26
CA LYS A 259 -6.44 20.81 15.48
C LYS A 259 -5.35 21.57 16.27
N SER A 260 -4.15 21.00 16.42
CA SER A 260 -3.05 21.71 17.11
C SER A 260 -2.60 22.96 16.36
N ILE A 261 -2.66 22.96 15.02
CA ILE A 261 -2.39 24.14 14.19
C ILE A 261 -3.44 25.24 14.44
N GLU A 262 -4.71 24.88 14.50
CA GLU A 262 -5.81 25.82 14.85
C GLU A 262 -5.62 26.42 16.26
N GLU A 263 -5.00 25.66 17.18
CA GLU A 263 -4.63 26.09 18.53
C GLU A 263 -3.31 26.90 18.57
N GLY A 264 -2.64 27.08 17.43
CA GLY A 264 -1.45 27.93 17.27
C GLY A 264 -0.09 27.22 17.22
N ASP A 265 -0.04 25.91 17.04
CA ASP A 265 1.23 25.16 16.90
C ASP A 265 1.90 25.44 15.55
N LYS A 266 2.83 26.40 15.55
CA LYS A 266 3.59 26.81 14.36
C LYS A 266 4.56 25.75 13.85
N LYS A 267 5.02 24.82 14.70
CA LYS A 267 5.87 23.71 14.27
C LYS A 267 5.04 22.70 13.50
N ALA A 268 3.87 22.35 14.00
CA ALA A 268 2.95 21.43 13.33
C ALA A 268 2.52 21.99 11.96
N GLU A 269 2.18 23.29 11.89
CA GLU A 269 1.87 24.00 10.64
C GLU A 269 3.01 23.85 9.61
N LEU A 270 4.23 24.25 9.97
CA LEU A 270 5.39 24.16 9.09
C LEU A 270 5.66 22.75 8.57
N ILE A 271 5.55 21.73 9.43
CA ILE A 271 5.82 20.34 9.04
C ILE A 271 4.72 19.77 8.14
N LEU A 272 3.44 20.09 8.42
CA LEU A 272 2.33 19.68 7.57
C LEU A 272 2.41 20.37 6.20
N ASP A 273 2.70 21.67 6.16
CA ASP A 273 2.90 22.44 4.93
C ASP A 273 4.06 21.87 4.10
N ALA A 274 5.16 21.49 4.74
CA ALA A 274 6.29 20.83 4.05
C ALA A 274 5.88 19.50 3.40
N MET A 275 5.03 18.70 4.05
CA MET A 275 4.49 17.46 3.46
C MET A 275 3.61 17.77 2.25
N ILE A 276 2.68 18.72 2.38
CA ILE A 276 1.79 19.18 1.30
C ILE A 276 2.62 19.72 0.12
N TYR A 277 3.63 20.55 0.39
CA TYR A 277 4.53 21.08 -0.62
C TYR A 277 5.25 19.98 -1.41
N ASN A 278 5.74 18.93 -0.74
CA ASN A 278 6.37 17.80 -1.42
C ASN A 278 5.38 17.01 -2.28
N VAL A 279 4.13 16.84 -1.84
CA VAL A 279 3.07 16.23 -2.65
C VAL A 279 2.77 17.08 -3.88
N ALA A 280 2.61 18.40 -3.72
CA ALA A 280 2.36 19.31 -4.82
C ALA A 280 3.49 19.28 -5.89
N LYS A 281 4.76 19.23 -5.46
CA LYS A 281 5.91 19.04 -6.38
C LYS A 281 5.83 17.72 -7.13
N ALA A 282 5.46 16.64 -6.45
CA ALA A 282 5.35 15.33 -7.09
C ALA A 282 4.22 15.31 -8.13
N ILE A 283 3.06 15.94 -7.83
CA ILE A 283 1.96 16.09 -8.78
C ILE A 283 2.41 16.90 -10.02
N GLY A 284 3.08 18.03 -9.80
CA GLY A 284 3.59 18.87 -10.89
C GLY A 284 4.59 18.11 -11.77
N GLY A 285 5.51 17.36 -11.16
CA GLY A 285 6.43 16.47 -11.88
C GLY A 285 5.70 15.38 -12.68
N ALA A 286 4.72 14.73 -12.06
CA ALA A 286 3.89 13.72 -12.72
C ALA A 286 3.11 14.28 -13.91
N ALA A 287 2.52 15.48 -13.79
CA ALA A 287 1.81 16.13 -14.88
C ALA A 287 2.72 16.46 -16.07
N THR A 288 4.00 16.75 -15.85
CA THR A 288 4.96 17.00 -16.94
C THR A 288 5.28 15.74 -17.75
N VAL A 289 5.21 14.55 -17.15
CA VAL A 289 5.35 13.27 -17.86
C VAL A 289 4.28 13.12 -18.93
N LEU A 290 3.07 13.61 -18.67
CA LEU A 290 1.92 13.65 -19.60
C LEU A 290 1.93 14.91 -20.48
N CYS A 291 3.05 15.66 -20.55
CA CYS A 291 3.16 16.92 -21.29
C CYS A 291 2.08 17.95 -20.87
N GLY A 292 1.63 17.90 -19.63
CA GLY A 292 0.56 18.75 -19.07
C GLY A 292 -0.85 18.39 -19.54
N LYS A 293 -1.03 17.32 -20.29
CA LYS A 293 -2.35 16.82 -20.70
C LYS A 293 -2.84 15.82 -19.64
N VAL A 294 -3.64 16.32 -18.73
CA VAL A 294 -4.24 15.53 -17.65
C VAL A 294 -5.74 15.73 -17.70
N ASP A 295 -6.52 14.65 -17.70
CA ASP A 295 -7.99 14.63 -17.74
C ASP A 295 -8.68 14.93 -16.36
#